data_bc9ab4849687c16cce1236b0c6089e18
#
_entry.id   bc9ab4849687c16cce1236b0c6089e18
#
_cell.length_a   1.000
_cell.length_b   1.000
_cell.length_c   1.000
_cell.angle_alpha   90.00
_cell.angle_beta   90.00
_cell.angle_gamma   90.00
#
_symmetry.space_group_name_H-M   'P 1'
#
loop_
_entity.id
_entity.type
_entity.pdbx_description
1 polymer ?
#
loop_
_entity_poly.entity_id
_entity_poly.type
_entity_poly.pdbx_seq_one_letter_code
_entity_poly.pdbx_strand_id
1 'polypeptide(L)'
;MKKTALLLAGLGFCLLGHAEEPARNFYFAGYKIVLIPSDTFRVEVENPDLGIQEMKDGTLSFTLKDASGPMPKDVVRIYTNDVRRISMIYSELIADQPFAVDSLSLSLASGSKGRVNVKTKYLQVSAGAGSRLRVEGETDVFDCTQQGNSKVSTANLKVEKHF
;
A
#
# COMPACT_ATOMS: atom_id res chain seq x y z
N MET A 1 -8.97 25.74 -11.84
CA MET A 1 -8.25 24.55 -11.32
C MET A 1 -7.24 25.03 -10.30
N LYS A 2 -7.52 24.89 -9.02
CA LYS A 2 -6.58 25.25 -7.94
C LYS A 2 -5.66 24.06 -7.73
N LYS A 3 -4.39 24.21 -8.09
CA LYS A 3 -3.34 23.26 -7.74
C LYS A 3 -3.12 23.37 -6.24
N THR A 4 -3.52 22.37 -5.49
CA THR A 4 -3.17 22.27 -4.07
C THR A 4 -1.70 21.95 -4.01
N ALA A 5 -0.89 22.92 -3.60
CA ALA A 5 0.54 22.74 -3.41
C ALA A 5 0.78 21.85 -2.18
N LEU A 6 1.37 20.70 -2.43
CA LEU A 6 1.91 19.82 -1.39
C LEU A 6 3.16 20.53 -0.83
N LEU A 7 3.09 21.10 0.36
CA LEU A 7 4.22 21.79 0.98
C LEU A 7 5.05 20.76 1.75
N LEU A 8 6.23 20.45 1.27
CA LEU A 8 7.22 19.55 1.87
C LEU A 8 8.34 20.38 2.52
N ALA A 9 8.49 20.28 3.81
CA ALA A 9 9.66 20.78 4.53
C ALA A 9 10.19 19.72 5.50
N GLY A 10 11.48 19.49 5.48
CA GLY A 10 12.25 18.39 6.06
C GLY A 10 11.89 17.88 7.46
N LEU A 11 12.16 16.60 7.67
CA LEU A 11 12.01 15.83 8.91
C LEU A 11 10.58 15.80 9.47
N GLY A 12 9.80 14.82 9.02
CA GLY A 12 8.50 14.53 9.58
C GLY A 12 7.40 15.47 9.07
N PHE A 13 6.94 15.28 7.84
CA PHE A 13 5.93 16.15 7.29
C PHE A 13 4.54 15.53 7.30
N CYS A 14 3.61 16.21 7.98
CA CYS A 14 2.18 15.91 7.92
C CYS A 14 1.54 16.63 6.74
N LEU A 15 0.98 15.86 5.81
CA LEU A 15 0.01 16.38 4.85
C LEU A 15 -1.35 16.48 5.53
N LEU A 16 -1.67 17.66 6.02
CA LEU A 16 -3.03 18.03 6.38
C LEU A 16 -3.71 18.59 5.13
N GLY A 17 -4.35 17.72 4.36
CA GLY A 17 -5.19 18.11 3.25
C GLY A 17 -6.46 18.81 3.77
N HIS A 18 -6.68 20.05 3.40
CA HIS A 18 -7.96 20.72 3.58
C HIS A 18 -8.92 20.25 2.49
N ALA A 19 -10.06 19.64 2.88
CA ALA A 19 -11.30 19.46 2.12
C ALA A 19 -11.29 18.50 0.91
N GLU A 20 -10.25 17.73 0.62
CA GLU A 20 -10.35 16.57 -0.27
C GLU A 20 -10.49 15.30 0.57
N GLU A 21 -11.31 14.35 0.12
CA GLU A 21 -11.41 13.05 0.77
C GLU A 21 -10.02 12.41 0.84
N PRO A 22 -9.64 11.79 1.97
CA PRO A 22 -8.35 11.12 2.10
C PRO A 22 -8.22 10.05 1.03
N ALA A 23 -6.99 9.83 0.56
CA ALA A 23 -6.73 8.77 -0.41
C ALA A 23 -7.13 7.41 0.17
N ARG A 24 -7.88 6.64 -0.62
CA ARG A 24 -8.28 5.26 -0.30
C ARG A 24 -7.57 4.24 -1.18
N ASN A 25 -6.99 4.72 -2.27
CA ASN A 25 -6.24 3.92 -3.22
C ASN A 25 -4.79 4.39 -3.23
N PHE A 26 -3.86 3.44 -3.29
CA PHE A 26 -2.43 3.70 -3.27
C PHE A 26 -1.75 2.98 -4.41
N TYR A 27 -0.80 3.67 -5.03
CA TYR A 27 0.07 3.11 -6.05
C TYR A 27 1.54 3.38 -5.70
N PHE A 28 2.36 2.33 -5.71
CA PHE A 28 3.77 2.41 -5.37
C PHE A 28 4.64 1.78 -6.47
N ALA A 29 5.64 2.50 -6.89
CA ALA A 29 6.65 2.01 -7.81
C ALA A 29 8.06 2.26 -7.25
N GLY A 30 8.70 1.19 -6.75
CA GLY A 30 10.07 1.22 -6.25
C GLY A 30 10.23 1.68 -4.80
N TYR A 31 9.19 1.65 -3.98
CA TYR A 31 9.24 2.14 -2.59
C TYR A 31 9.09 1.04 -1.55
N LYS A 32 9.66 1.31 -0.37
CA LYS A 32 9.33 0.62 0.87
C LYS A 32 8.27 1.41 1.64
N ILE A 33 7.15 0.76 1.91
CA ILE A 33 5.98 1.37 2.53
C ILE A 33 5.68 0.69 3.85
N VAL A 34 5.42 1.49 4.88
CA VAL A 34 4.84 1.03 6.14
C VAL A 34 3.45 1.63 6.26
N LEU A 35 2.44 0.77 6.33
CA LEU A 35 1.06 1.15 6.48
C LEU A 35 0.65 0.97 7.94
N ILE A 36 0.11 2.01 8.56
CA ILE A 36 -0.18 2.07 9.99
C ILE A 36 -1.64 2.48 10.19
N PRO A 37 -2.46 1.66 10.88
CA PRO A 37 -3.82 2.03 11.21
C PRO A 37 -3.89 3.33 12.02
N SER A 38 -4.72 4.28 11.58
CA SER A 38 -4.89 5.56 12.25
C SER A 38 -6.20 6.22 11.83
N ASP A 39 -6.88 6.88 12.77
CA ASP A 39 -8.08 7.67 12.50
C ASP A 39 -7.78 8.99 11.79
N THR A 40 -6.50 9.39 11.78
CA THR A 40 -6.05 10.60 11.09
C THR A 40 -5.17 10.21 9.90
N PHE A 41 -5.57 10.63 8.69
CA PHE A 41 -4.77 10.44 7.49
C PHE A 41 -3.51 11.30 7.56
N ARG A 42 -2.34 10.65 7.41
CA ARG A 42 -1.04 11.31 7.40
C ARG A 42 -0.05 10.50 6.57
N VAL A 43 0.83 11.19 5.88
CA VAL A 43 1.94 10.60 5.12
C VAL A 43 3.26 11.20 5.57
N GLU A 44 4.21 10.36 5.88
CA GLU A 44 5.59 10.72 6.21
C GLU A 44 6.53 10.10 5.17
N VAL A 45 7.36 10.91 4.55
CA VAL A 45 8.35 10.48 3.56
C VAL A 45 9.74 10.82 4.06
N GLU A 46 10.60 9.82 4.25
CA GLU A 46 11.95 10.02 4.77
C GLU A 46 12.82 10.85 3.81
N ASN A 47 12.70 10.59 2.52
CA ASN A 47 13.44 11.31 1.49
C ASN A 47 12.52 11.70 0.32
N PRO A 48 11.95 12.91 0.33
CA PRO A 48 10.99 13.35 -0.69
C PRO A 48 11.63 13.56 -2.08
N ASP A 49 12.94 13.71 -2.15
CA ASP A 49 13.63 13.98 -3.42
C ASP A 49 13.80 12.72 -4.30
N LEU A 50 13.63 11.52 -3.73
CA LEU A 50 13.79 10.25 -4.45
C LEU A 50 12.75 10.03 -5.53
N GLY A 51 11.58 10.62 -5.40
CA GLY A 51 10.48 10.28 -6.30
C GLY A 51 9.46 11.39 -6.52
N ILE A 52 8.44 11.01 -7.25
CA ILE A 52 7.27 11.84 -7.56
C ILE A 52 6.12 11.36 -6.71
N GLN A 53 5.44 12.29 -6.03
CA GLN A 53 4.21 12.06 -5.31
C GLN A 53 3.07 12.77 -6.05
N GLU A 54 2.00 12.06 -6.30
CA GLU A 54 0.84 12.61 -6.99
C GLU A 54 -0.44 12.12 -6.33
N MET A 55 -1.39 13.05 -6.11
CA MET A 55 -2.75 12.74 -5.71
C MET A 55 -3.66 12.99 -6.91
N LYS A 56 -4.31 11.94 -7.40
CA LYS A 56 -5.24 12.04 -8.52
C LYS A 56 -6.40 11.06 -8.36
N ASP A 57 -7.62 11.54 -8.51
CA ASP A 57 -8.85 10.74 -8.48
C ASP A 57 -8.94 9.80 -7.26
N GLY A 58 -8.58 10.30 -6.06
CA GLY A 58 -8.58 9.52 -4.82
C GLY A 58 -7.47 8.48 -4.71
N THR A 59 -6.50 8.51 -5.63
CA THR A 59 -5.31 7.64 -5.61
C THR A 59 -4.08 8.46 -5.28
N LEU A 60 -3.36 8.05 -4.24
CA LEU A 60 -2.05 8.59 -3.89
C LEU A 60 -0.96 7.70 -4.48
N SER A 61 -0.15 8.28 -5.34
CA SER A 61 0.92 7.59 -6.07
C SER A 61 2.30 8.03 -5.59
N PHE A 62 3.21 7.06 -5.46
CA PHE A 62 4.64 7.28 -5.21
C PHE A 62 5.43 6.53 -6.27
N THR A 63 6.22 7.26 -7.06
CA THR A 63 7.03 6.70 -8.14
C THR A 63 8.46 7.20 -8.03
N LEU A 64 9.45 6.30 -8.02
CA LEU A 64 10.86 6.70 -8.07
C LEU A 64 11.16 7.47 -9.35
N LYS A 65 11.99 8.51 -9.25
CA LYS A 65 12.51 9.26 -10.41
C LYS A 65 13.48 8.40 -11.22
N ASP A 66 14.24 7.55 -10.54
CA ASP A 66 15.17 6.61 -11.16
C ASP A 66 14.97 5.22 -10.57
N ALA A 67 14.44 4.31 -11.38
CA ALA A 67 14.19 2.92 -11.00
C ALA A 67 15.29 1.95 -11.51
N SER A 68 16.40 2.47 -12.02
CA SER A 68 17.50 1.64 -12.55
C SER A 68 18.41 1.03 -11.47
N GLY A 69 18.30 1.54 -10.23
CA GLY A 69 19.08 1.10 -9.09
C GLY A 69 18.36 0.13 -8.16
N PRO A 70 19.01 -0.28 -7.06
CA PRO A 70 18.34 -1.06 -6.01
C PRO A 70 17.26 -0.24 -5.34
N MET A 71 16.24 -0.94 -4.78
CA MET A 71 15.17 -0.27 -4.02
C MET A 71 15.77 0.56 -2.89
N PRO A 72 15.36 1.84 -2.74
CA PRO A 72 15.84 2.70 -1.66
C PRO A 72 15.53 2.08 -0.29
N LYS A 73 16.36 2.39 0.70
CA LYS A 73 16.12 2.01 2.09
C LYS A 73 15.12 2.94 2.78
N ASP A 74 14.95 4.13 2.21
CA ASP A 74 14.05 5.16 2.74
C ASP A 74 12.60 4.68 2.72
N VAL A 75 11.86 5.06 3.74
CA VAL A 75 10.53 4.54 4.01
C VAL A 75 9.47 5.62 3.82
N VAL A 76 8.36 5.25 3.21
CA VAL A 76 7.12 6.01 3.24
C VAL A 76 6.21 5.40 4.29
N ARG A 77 5.81 6.19 5.29
CA ARG A 77 4.82 5.78 6.30
C ARG A 77 3.48 6.42 5.99
N ILE A 78 2.46 5.58 5.91
CA ILE A 78 1.09 6.03 5.64
C ILE A 78 0.22 5.62 6.82
N TYR A 79 -0.40 6.61 7.43
CA TYR A 79 -1.32 6.46 8.54
C TYR A 79 -2.74 6.60 8.02
N THR A 80 -3.56 5.57 8.16
CA THR A 80 -4.95 5.58 7.67
C THR A 80 -5.71 4.35 8.17
N ASN A 81 -7.03 4.47 8.32
CA ASN A 81 -7.94 3.34 8.53
C ASN A 81 -8.82 3.07 7.30
N ASP A 82 -8.73 3.87 6.25
CA ASP A 82 -9.57 3.73 5.06
C ASP A 82 -8.69 3.40 3.83
N VAL A 83 -8.42 2.12 3.64
CA VAL A 83 -7.67 1.59 2.49
C VAL A 83 -8.58 0.66 1.71
N ARG A 84 -8.70 0.87 0.39
CA ARG A 84 -9.49 0.02 -0.50
C ARG A 84 -8.65 -0.75 -1.51
N ARG A 85 -7.61 -0.09 -2.03
CA ARG A 85 -6.75 -0.70 -3.03
C ARG A 85 -5.29 -0.29 -2.82
N ILE A 86 -4.41 -1.27 -2.93
CA ILE A 86 -2.96 -1.04 -2.98
C ILE A 86 -2.42 -1.76 -4.23
N SER A 87 -1.77 -1.01 -5.09
CA SER A 87 -1.08 -1.53 -6.27
C SER A 87 0.41 -1.27 -6.16
N MET A 88 1.22 -2.29 -6.38
CA MET A 88 2.67 -2.23 -6.18
C MET A 88 3.43 -2.80 -7.36
N ILE A 89 4.47 -2.08 -7.78
CA ILE A 89 5.46 -2.55 -8.76
C ILE A 89 6.84 -2.38 -8.13
N TYR A 90 7.61 -3.46 -8.06
CA TYR A 90 8.96 -3.45 -7.48
C TYR A 90 9.02 -2.70 -6.15
N SER A 91 8.12 -3.02 -5.24
CA SER A 91 7.92 -2.32 -3.97
C SER A 91 7.82 -3.30 -2.81
N GLU A 92 8.02 -2.80 -1.59
CA GLU A 92 7.85 -3.58 -0.37
C GLU A 92 6.77 -2.93 0.52
N LEU A 93 5.78 -3.72 0.95
CA LEU A 93 4.71 -3.28 1.85
C LEU A 93 4.79 -4.01 3.18
N ILE A 94 4.75 -3.23 4.26
CA ILE A 94 4.67 -3.73 5.63
C ILE A 94 3.43 -3.15 6.30
N ALA A 95 2.50 -4.01 6.69
CA ALA A 95 1.29 -3.67 7.42
C ALA A 95 1.09 -4.71 8.53
N ASP A 96 1.89 -4.61 9.58
CA ASP A 96 1.94 -5.62 10.66
C ASP A 96 0.79 -5.50 11.67
N GLN A 97 0.19 -4.31 11.77
CA GLN A 97 -0.99 -4.11 12.62
C GLN A 97 -2.27 -4.42 11.84
N PRO A 98 -3.30 -5.00 12.47
CA PRO A 98 -4.52 -5.36 11.80
C PRO A 98 -5.24 -4.16 11.16
N PHE A 99 -5.46 -4.23 9.84
CA PHE A 99 -6.31 -3.30 9.12
C PHE A 99 -7.75 -3.80 9.11
N ALA A 100 -8.65 -3.05 9.77
CA ALA A 100 -10.08 -3.34 9.80
C ALA A 100 -10.79 -2.53 8.71
N VAL A 101 -11.04 -3.15 7.55
CA VAL A 101 -11.74 -2.54 6.41
C VAL A 101 -12.72 -3.54 5.82
N ASP A 102 -13.84 -3.08 5.24
CA ASP A 102 -14.82 -3.99 4.66
C ASP A 102 -14.27 -4.73 3.44
N SER A 103 -13.51 -4.05 2.59
CA SER A 103 -12.96 -4.64 1.37
C SER A 103 -11.56 -4.10 1.10
N LEU A 104 -10.62 -4.99 0.78
CA LEU A 104 -9.26 -4.66 0.42
C LEU A 104 -8.84 -5.41 -0.85
N SER A 105 -8.31 -4.68 -1.82
CA SER A 105 -7.71 -5.23 -3.03
C SER A 105 -6.20 -4.96 -3.06
N LEU A 106 -5.40 -6.01 -3.18
CA LEU A 106 -3.94 -5.95 -3.25
C LEU A 106 -3.48 -6.46 -4.62
N SER A 107 -2.69 -5.65 -5.32
CA SER A 107 -2.09 -6.02 -6.60
C SER A 107 -0.58 -5.85 -6.53
N LEU A 108 0.16 -6.94 -6.76
CA LEU A 108 1.61 -6.99 -6.68
C LEU A 108 2.21 -7.45 -8.01
N ALA A 109 3.17 -6.71 -8.52
CA ALA A 109 3.89 -7.06 -9.75
C ALA A 109 5.40 -6.82 -9.62
N SER A 110 6.17 -7.38 -10.58
CA SER A 110 7.60 -7.13 -10.75
C SER A 110 8.44 -7.38 -9.48
N GLY A 111 8.24 -8.54 -8.85
CA GLY A 111 9.00 -8.93 -7.67
C GLY A 111 8.66 -8.17 -6.39
N SER A 112 7.52 -7.48 -6.35
CA SER A 112 7.05 -6.81 -5.14
C SER A 112 6.91 -7.79 -3.97
N LYS A 113 7.15 -7.30 -2.76
CA LYS A 113 7.03 -8.08 -1.53
C LYS A 113 6.03 -7.42 -0.59
N GLY A 114 5.29 -8.22 0.15
CA GLY A 114 4.36 -7.68 1.12
C GLY A 114 4.15 -8.58 2.33
N ARG A 115 3.87 -7.93 3.46
CA ARG A 115 3.34 -8.56 4.67
C ARG A 115 2.21 -7.70 5.18
N VAL A 116 1.01 -8.29 5.24
CA VAL A 116 -0.20 -7.58 5.65
C VAL A 116 -0.97 -8.39 6.69
N ASN A 117 -1.46 -7.70 7.71
CA ASN A 117 -2.39 -8.23 8.69
C ASN A 117 -3.74 -7.54 8.48
N VAL A 118 -4.79 -8.33 8.25
CA VAL A 118 -6.10 -7.81 7.85
C VAL A 118 -7.23 -8.34 8.73
N LYS A 119 -8.26 -7.51 8.85
CA LYS A 119 -9.57 -7.91 9.33
C LYS A 119 -10.60 -7.36 8.35
N THR A 120 -11.07 -8.20 7.41
CA THR A 120 -11.90 -7.75 6.30
C THR A 120 -13.08 -8.68 6.08
N LYS A 121 -14.12 -8.19 5.40
CA LYS A 121 -15.19 -9.06 4.86
C LYS A 121 -14.76 -9.64 3.51
N TYR A 122 -14.06 -8.86 2.70
CA TYR A 122 -13.63 -9.29 1.38
C TYR A 122 -12.17 -8.90 1.12
N LEU A 123 -11.33 -9.88 0.85
CA LEU A 123 -9.94 -9.71 0.47
C LEU A 123 -9.67 -10.27 -0.91
N GLN A 124 -9.24 -9.40 -1.81
CA GLN A 124 -8.79 -9.78 -3.15
C GLN A 124 -7.28 -9.58 -3.29
N VAL A 125 -6.58 -10.58 -3.79
CA VAL A 125 -5.15 -10.55 -4.05
C VAL A 125 -4.85 -10.94 -5.47
N SER A 126 -4.09 -10.13 -6.18
CA SER A 126 -3.50 -10.46 -7.47
C SER A 126 -1.99 -10.35 -7.38
N ALA A 127 -1.27 -11.44 -7.54
CA ALA A 127 0.17 -11.48 -7.46
C ALA A 127 0.78 -12.02 -8.75
N GLY A 128 1.69 -11.25 -9.33
CA GLY A 128 2.35 -11.61 -10.59
C GLY A 128 3.86 -11.34 -10.60
N ALA A 129 4.53 -11.83 -11.64
CA ALA A 129 5.93 -11.55 -11.95
C ALA A 129 6.89 -11.69 -10.74
N GLY A 130 6.89 -12.85 -10.09
CA GLY A 130 7.82 -13.18 -8.99
C GLY A 130 7.53 -12.49 -7.66
N SER A 131 6.37 -11.88 -7.52
CA SER A 131 5.96 -11.21 -6.28
C SER A 131 5.71 -12.19 -5.14
N ARG A 132 5.86 -11.73 -3.90
CA ARG A 132 5.64 -12.52 -2.70
C ARG A 132 4.80 -11.73 -1.69
N LEU A 133 3.71 -12.35 -1.24
CA LEU A 133 2.84 -11.76 -0.23
C LEU A 133 2.61 -12.74 0.91
N ARG A 134 2.71 -12.26 2.14
CA ARG A 134 2.25 -12.96 3.33
C ARG A 134 1.03 -12.24 3.86
N VAL A 135 -0.07 -12.96 3.99
CA VAL A 135 -1.33 -12.45 4.54
C VAL A 135 -1.61 -13.14 5.85
N GLU A 136 -1.93 -12.35 6.86
CA GLU A 136 -2.30 -12.79 8.19
C GLU A 136 -3.61 -12.13 8.62
N GLY A 137 -4.26 -12.66 9.64
CA GLY A 137 -5.48 -12.10 10.22
C GLY A 137 -6.73 -12.88 9.82
N GLU A 138 -7.82 -12.19 9.51
CA GLU A 138 -9.11 -12.81 9.20
C GLU A 138 -9.85 -12.12 8.06
N THR A 139 -10.57 -12.90 7.26
CA THR A 139 -11.46 -12.41 6.20
C THR A 139 -12.65 -13.37 6.03
N ASP A 140 -13.82 -12.83 5.69
CA ASP A 140 -14.97 -13.68 5.38
C ASP A 140 -14.79 -14.35 4.02
N VAL A 141 -14.30 -13.60 3.03
CA VAL A 141 -14.08 -14.08 1.65
C VAL A 141 -12.68 -13.75 1.19
N PHE A 142 -12.00 -14.75 0.63
CA PHE A 142 -10.67 -14.61 0.06
C PHE A 142 -10.65 -15.03 -1.41
N ASP A 143 -10.30 -14.10 -2.29
CA ASP A 143 -10.08 -14.32 -3.72
C ASP A 143 -8.62 -14.07 -4.07
N CYS A 144 -7.94 -15.03 -4.68
CA CYS A 144 -6.52 -14.95 -4.95
C CYS A 144 -6.16 -15.45 -6.36
N THR A 145 -5.54 -14.59 -7.12
CA THR A 145 -4.94 -14.93 -8.42
C THR A 145 -3.42 -14.83 -8.35
N GLN A 146 -2.73 -15.89 -8.76
CA GLN A 146 -1.28 -15.96 -8.78
C GLN A 146 -0.77 -16.29 -10.19
N GLN A 147 0.24 -15.55 -10.65
CA GLN A 147 0.86 -15.75 -11.97
C GLN A 147 2.39 -15.53 -11.90
N GLY A 148 3.13 -16.11 -12.85
CA GLY A 148 4.54 -15.77 -13.09
C GLY A 148 5.44 -15.96 -11.87
N ASN A 149 5.51 -17.16 -11.29
CA ASN A 149 6.32 -17.50 -10.12
C ASN A 149 6.03 -16.65 -8.87
N SER A 150 4.84 -16.07 -8.78
CA SER A 150 4.42 -15.38 -7.56
C SER A 150 4.06 -16.36 -6.46
N LYS A 151 4.10 -15.90 -5.21
CA LYS A 151 3.73 -16.70 -4.04
C LYS A 151 2.92 -15.89 -3.05
N VAL A 152 1.73 -16.37 -2.74
CA VAL A 152 0.89 -15.84 -1.66
C VAL A 152 0.82 -16.87 -0.54
N SER A 153 1.26 -16.49 0.66
CA SER A 153 1.21 -17.33 1.86
C SER A 153 0.06 -16.87 2.75
N THR A 154 -0.84 -17.78 3.07
CA THR A 154 -2.02 -17.55 3.91
C THR A 154 -2.03 -18.43 5.15
N ALA A 155 -0.85 -18.93 5.58
CA ALA A 155 -0.74 -19.88 6.69
C ALA A 155 -1.36 -19.36 8.00
N ASN A 156 -1.38 -18.03 8.19
CA ASN A 156 -1.95 -17.38 9.38
C ASN A 156 -3.20 -16.54 9.05
N LEU A 157 -3.84 -16.80 7.90
CA LEU A 157 -5.10 -16.18 7.51
C LEU A 157 -6.26 -17.12 7.82
N LYS A 158 -7.18 -16.65 8.65
CA LYS A 158 -8.46 -17.33 8.88
C LYS A 158 -9.46 -16.87 7.83
N VAL A 159 -10.05 -17.81 7.09
CA VAL A 159 -11.06 -17.54 6.05
C VAL A 159 -12.36 -18.25 6.43
N GLU A 160 -13.47 -17.52 6.47
CA GLU A 160 -14.77 -18.13 6.80
C GLU A 160 -15.41 -18.82 5.60
N LYS A 161 -15.21 -18.30 4.38
CA LYS A 161 -15.74 -18.88 3.13
C LYS A 161 -14.65 -18.93 2.06
N HIS A 162 -14.43 -20.09 1.49
CA HIS A 162 -13.59 -20.28 0.30
C HIS A 162 -14.50 -20.41 -0.93
N PHE A 163 -14.17 -19.69 -1.99
CA PHE A 163 -14.78 -19.83 -3.31
C PHE A 163 -13.78 -20.37 -4.30
#